data_606b82b6cd4d1de738f073a3bd06264c
#
_entry.id   606b82b6cd4d1de738f073a3bd06264c
#
_cell.length_a   1.000
_cell.length_b   1.000
_cell.length_c   1.000
_cell.angle_alpha   90.00
_cell.angle_beta   90.00
_cell.angle_gamma   90.00
#
_symmetry.space_group_name_H-M   'P 1'
#
loop_
_entity.id
_entity.type
_entity.pdbx_description
1 polymer ?
#
loop_
_entity_poly.entity_id
_entity_poly.type
_entity_poly.pdbx_seq_one_letter_code
_entity_poly.pdbx_strand_id
1 'polypeptide(L)'
;MASKLAKRCNDLRLLSSGPRAGFGEINLPPVQAGSSIMPGKVNPVIPEVVNQIAFEVIGNDVTVSFAAEAGQLQLNAFEPIIAHSLFKSITHLRNGCAILAERCVKGITANRERLRSIVENSIGVVTALNPYIGYANATQIAQEALASGRSVYDLVLERTLLSKERLDKILQPAVLTPPLPMPEAGRRSVRTAAHPTAPDSNSPPRPSPPESANVFHPT
;
A
#
# COMPACT_ATOMS: atom_id res chain seq x y z
N MET A 1 -2.69 11.66 6.18
CA MET A 1 -3.05 11.74 4.75
C MET A 1 -1.82 11.85 3.85
N ALA A 2 -0.91 12.78 4.09
CA ALA A 2 0.29 13.04 3.28
C ALA A 2 1.15 11.77 3.02
N SER A 3 1.49 11.00 4.05
CA SER A 3 2.27 9.76 3.91
C SER A 3 1.63 8.73 2.98
N LYS A 4 0.30 8.56 3.04
CA LYS A 4 -0.43 7.65 2.14
C LYS A 4 -0.42 8.15 0.70
N LEU A 5 -0.49 9.46 0.50
CA LEU A 5 -0.44 10.08 -0.82
C LEU A 5 0.96 9.92 -1.42
N ALA A 6 2.01 10.18 -0.63
CA ALA A 6 3.40 9.97 -1.03
C ALA A 6 3.66 8.52 -1.46
N LYS A 7 3.18 7.54 -0.69
CA LYS A 7 3.32 6.11 -1.04
C LYS A 7 2.69 5.79 -2.39
N ARG A 8 1.47 6.26 -2.64
CA ARG A 8 0.80 6.04 -3.94
C ARG A 8 1.56 6.69 -5.10
N CYS A 9 2.08 7.89 -4.89
CA CYS A 9 2.89 8.56 -5.92
C CYS A 9 4.20 7.81 -6.17
N ASN A 10 4.85 7.26 -5.15
CA ASN A 10 6.02 6.41 -5.31
C ASN A 10 5.70 5.16 -6.15
N ASP A 11 4.57 4.50 -5.88
CA ASP A 11 4.14 3.34 -6.64
C ASP A 11 3.84 3.68 -8.10
N LEU A 12 3.14 4.79 -8.37
CA LEU A 12 2.89 5.25 -9.73
C LEU A 12 4.19 5.51 -10.50
N ARG A 13 5.18 6.13 -9.85
CA ARG A 13 6.51 6.37 -10.43
C ARG A 13 7.25 5.07 -10.73
N LEU A 14 7.18 4.11 -9.82
CA LEU A 14 7.84 2.81 -9.97
C LEU A 14 7.21 1.98 -11.09
N LEU A 15 5.88 1.85 -11.08
CA LEU A 15 5.13 1.08 -12.08
C LEU A 15 5.26 1.66 -13.50
N SER A 16 5.44 2.99 -13.63
CA SER A 16 5.66 3.66 -14.91
C SER A 16 7.13 3.76 -15.32
N SER A 17 8.04 3.18 -14.55
CA SER A 17 9.47 3.23 -14.84
C SER A 17 9.82 2.53 -16.15
N GLY A 18 10.73 3.11 -16.92
CA GLY A 18 11.16 2.63 -18.24
C GLY A 18 11.67 3.79 -19.08
N PRO A 19 11.60 3.71 -20.41
CA PRO A 19 11.10 2.60 -21.24
C PRO A 19 12.09 1.42 -21.30
N ARG A 20 11.61 0.22 -21.53
CA ARG A 20 12.33 -1.06 -21.68
C ARG A 20 13.07 -1.54 -20.40
N ALA A 21 13.90 -0.71 -19.79
CA ALA A 21 14.65 -1.02 -18.57
C ALA A 21 13.91 -0.50 -17.33
N GLY A 22 12.84 -1.12 -16.93
CA GLY A 22 12.01 -0.78 -15.80
C GLY A 22 10.76 -1.65 -15.76
N PHE A 23 9.84 -1.38 -14.84
CA PHE A 23 8.60 -2.16 -14.76
C PHE A 23 7.72 -1.95 -16.00
N GLY A 24 7.48 -0.70 -16.39
CA GLY A 24 6.71 -0.38 -17.60
C GLY A 24 5.32 -1.01 -17.62
N GLU A 25 4.68 -1.15 -16.45
CA GLU A 25 3.37 -1.77 -16.32
C GLU A 25 2.23 -0.82 -16.67
N ILE A 26 2.43 0.47 -16.40
CA ILE A 26 1.49 1.55 -16.71
C ILE A 26 2.19 2.70 -17.43
N ASN A 27 1.42 3.50 -18.13
CA ASN A 27 1.88 4.78 -18.66
C ASN A 27 1.14 5.93 -17.96
N LEU A 28 1.89 6.93 -17.55
CA LEU A 28 1.36 8.19 -17.04
C LEU A 28 1.27 9.21 -18.16
N PRO A 29 0.31 10.16 -18.13
CA PRO A 29 0.21 11.21 -19.12
C PRO A 29 1.50 12.04 -19.18
N PRO A 30 2.05 12.30 -20.37
CA PRO A 30 3.18 13.20 -20.53
C PRO A 30 2.71 14.65 -20.38
N VAL A 31 3.12 15.32 -19.30
CA VAL A 31 2.75 16.72 -19.02
C VAL A 31 3.92 17.67 -19.12
N GLN A 32 5.09 17.15 -19.44
CA GLN A 32 6.32 17.92 -19.61
C GLN A 32 7.10 17.38 -20.81
N ALA A 33 7.76 18.24 -21.54
CA ALA A 33 8.75 17.84 -22.53
C ALA A 33 9.84 16.97 -21.85
N GLY A 34 10.38 16.01 -22.57
CA GLY A 34 11.43 15.14 -22.07
C GLY A 34 12.67 15.89 -21.59
N SER A 35 13.57 15.19 -20.92
CA SER A 35 14.85 15.71 -20.48
C SER A 35 15.67 16.23 -21.67
N SER A 36 16.34 17.39 -21.51
CA SER A 36 17.30 17.91 -22.49
C SER A 36 18.51 17.00 -22.69
N ILE A 37 18.81 16.12 -21.73
CA ILE A 37 19.96 15.21 -21.76
C ILE A 37 19.60 13.88 -22.42
N MET A 38 18.34 13.40 -22.23
CA MET A 38 17.87 12.11 -22.77
C MET A 38 16.62 12.33 -23.64
N PRO A 39 16.79 12.40 -24.97
CA PRO A 39 15.65 12.56 -25.88
C PRO A 39 14.60 11.46 -25.66
N GLY A 40 13.33 11.84 -25.61
CA GLY A 40 12.22 10.91 -25.43
C GLY A 40 11.96 10.47 -23.99
N LYS A 41 12.77 10.88 -23.01
CA LYS A 41 12.51 10.59 -21.59
C LYS A 41 11.38 11.49 -21.08
N VAL A 42 10.30 10.88 -20.60
CA VAL A 42 9.22 11.60 -19.91
C VAL A 42 9.29 11.26 -18.41
N ASN A 43 9.43 12.30 -17.59
CA ASN A 43 9.44 12.12 -16.13
C ASN A 43 8.01 12.12 -15.57
N PRO A 44 7.74 11.35 -14.50
CA PRO A 44 6.45 11.32 -13.80
C PRO A 44 6.28 12.55 -12.89
N VAL A 45 6.35 13.76 -13.47
CA VAL A 45 6.47 15.03 -12.72
C VAL A 45 5.30 15.33 -11.81
N ILE A 46 4.08 14.88 -12.16
CA ILE A 46 2.90 15.11 -11.30
C ILE A 46 3.02 14.31 -10.00
N PRO A 47 3.27 12.99 -10.00
CA PRO A 47 3.59 12.26 -8.77
C PRO A 47 4.77 12.85 -7.99
N GLU A 48 5.81 13.36 -8.68
CA GLU A 48 6.97 13.97 -8.03
C GLU A 48 6.61 15.26 -7.28
N VAL A 49 5.81 16.13 -7.89
CA VAL A 49 5.31 17.35 -7.22
C VAL A 49 4.45 16.99 -6.01
N VAL A 50 3.57 16.01 -6.13
CA VAL A 50 2.72 15.58 -5.01
C VAL A 50 3.52 14.96 -3.88
N ASN A 51 4.61 14.25 -4.19
CA ASN A 51 5.55 13.79 -3.17
C ASN A 51 6.20 14.96 -2.41
N GLN A 52 6.65 16.01 -3.12
CA GLN A 52 7.23 17.19 -2.49
C GLN A 52 6.23 17.91 -1.59
N ILE A 53 4.97 18.04 -2.03
CA ILE A 53 3.89 18.56 -1.19
C ILE A 53 3.71 17.70 0.07
N ALA A 54 3.72 16.38 -0.08
CA ALA A 54 3.59 15.49 1.07
C ALA A 54 4.76 15.62 2.06
N PHE A 55 5.98 15.78 1.57
CA PHE A 55 7.17 15.99 2.41
C PHE A 55 7.09 17.32 3.17
N GLU A 56 6.65 18.38 2.51
CA GLU A 56 6.44 19.68 3.15
C GLU A 56 5.37 19.58 4.26
N VAL A 57 4.25 18.93 3.98
CA VAL A 57 3.18 18.76 4.98
C VAL A 57 3.65 17.97 6.21
N ILE A 58 4.47 16.93 6.01
CA ILE A 58 5.07 16.18 7.13
C ILE A 58 6.03 17.07 7.93
N GLY A 59 6.84 17.88 7.26
CA GLY A 59 7.70 18.87 7.93
C GLY A 59 6.91 19.92 8.71
N ASN A 60 5.81 20.40 8.15
CA ASN A 60 4.92 21.35 8.83
C ASN A 60 4.24 20.75 10.08
N ASP A 61 3.94 19.43 10.07
CA ASP A 61 3.41 18.72 11.23
C ASP A 61 4.38 18.77 12.42
N VAL A 62 5.67 18.59 12.16
CA VAL A 62 6.72 18.76 13.17
C VAL A 62 6.77 20.20 13.70
N THR A 63 6.68 21.18 12.81
CA THR A 63 6.62 22.61 13.20
C THR A 63 5.45 22.89 14.12
N VAL A 64 4.25 22.38 13.78
CA VAL A 64 3.04 22.53 14.59
C VAL A 64 3.21 21.86 15.95
N SER A 65 3.80 20.67 16.00
CA SER A 65 4.03 19.93 17.23
C SER A 65 4.93 20.71 18.20
N PHE A 66 6.07 21.21 17.73
CA PHE A 66 6.97 22.02 18.55
C PHE A 66 6.34 23.34 19.00
N ALA A 67 5.62 24.01 18.09
CA ALA A 67 4.95 25.27 18.43
C ALA A 67 3.82 25.07 19.45
N ALA A 68 3.12 23.94 19.41
CA ALA A 68 2.09 23.60 20.39
C ALA A 68 2.69 23.28 21.76
N GLU A 69 3.82 22.54 21.81
CA GLU A 69 4.52 22.19 23.04
C GLU A 69 5.14 23.42 23.75
N ALA A 70 5.59 24.40 22.97
CA ALA A 70 6.27 25.57 23.48
C ALA A 70 5.33 26.57 24.19
N GLY A 71 4.04 26.30 24.33
CA GLY A 71 3.10 27.08 25.14
C GLY A 71 3.50 27.07 26.61
N GLN A 72 3.23 28.19 27.31
CA GLN A 72 3.57 28.33 28.71
C GLN A 72 2.28 28.56 29.54
N LEU A 73 2.06 27.67 30.50
CA LEU A 73 0.85 27.67 31.34
C LEU A 73 -0.42 27.66 30.45
N GLN A 74 -1.19 28.75 30.44
CA GLN A 74 -2.43 28.85 29.65
C GLN A 74 -2.29 29.69 28.37
N LEU A 75 -1.06 30.09 28.00
CA LEU A 75 -0.81 30.93 26.85
C LEU A 75 0.13 30.28 25.86
N ASN A 76 -0.23 30.34 24.56
CA ASN A 76 0.67 29.95 23.48
C ASN A 76 0.91 31.16 22.56
N ALA A 77 2.13 31.67 22.54
CA ALA A 77 2.53 32.77 21.67
C ALA A 77 2.82 32.35 20.24
N PHE A 78 2.79 31.02 19.91
CA PHE A 78 3.19 30.46 18.63
C PHE A 78 2.00 30.10 17.73
N GLU A 79 0.78 30.50 18.07
CA GLU A 79 -0.42 30.31 17.24
C GLU A 79 -0.25 30.80 15.81
N PRO A 80 0.44 31.93 15.51
CA PRO A 80 0.63 32.39 14.14
C PRO A 80 1.34 31.38 13.24
N ILE A 81 2.41 30.71 13.71
CA ILE A 81 3.12 29.70 12.91
C ILE A 81 2.32 28.42 12.80
N ILE A 82 1.54 28.05 13.82
CA ILE A 82 0.60 26.91 13.75
C ILE A 82 -0.44 27.16 12.65
N ALA A 83 -1.11 28.31 12.67
CA ALA A 83 -2.10 28.68 11.68
C ALA A 83 -1.50 28.73 10.26
N HIS A 84 -0.34 29.37 10.09
CA HIS A 84 0.38 29.40 8.83
C HIS A 84 0.66 28.01 8.27
N SER A 85 1.26 27.12 9.08
CA SER A 85 1.64 25.77 8.67
C SER A 85 0.42 24.92 8.31
N LEU A 86 -0.68 25.03 9.07
CA LEU A 86 -1.93 24.31 8.80
C LEU A 86 -2.58 24.79 7.50
N PHE A 87 -2.80 26.09 7.33
CA PHE A 87 -3.46 26.63 6.12
C PHE A 87 -2.64 26.37 4.86
N LYS A 88 -1.32 26.51 4.94
CA LYS A 88 -0.41 26.19 3.83
C LYS A 88 -0.53 24.69 3.46
N SER A 89 -0.45 23.81 4.44
CA SER A 89 -0.54 22.36 4.25
C SER A 89 -1.87 21.95 3.61
N ILE A 90 -3.00 22.50 4.09
CA ILE A 90 -4.33 22.21 3.54
C ILE A 90 -4.43 22.68 2.10
N THR A 91 -3.94 23.91 1.81
CA THR A 91 -3.98 24.47 0.46
C THR A 91 -3.14 23.66 -0.52
N HIS A 92 -1.91 23.29 -0.14
CA HIS A 92 -1.04 22.49 -0.99
C HIS A 92 -1.58 21.08 -1.21
N LEU A 93 -2.10 20.41 -0.16
CA LEU A 93 -2.71 19.08 -0.32
C LEU A 93 -3.94 19.12 -1.23
N ARG A 94 -4.82 20.12 -1.06
CA ARG A 94 -5.99 20.28 -1.94
C ARG A 94 -5.58 20.41 -3.40
N ASN A 95 -4.63 21.30 -3.69
CA ASN A 95 -4.16 21.52 -5.04
C ASN A 95 -3.41 20.31 -5.60
N GLY A 96 -2.57 19.66 -4.79
CA GLY A 96 -1.86 18.43 -5.14
C GLY A 96 -2.81 17.29 -5.49
N CYS A 97 -3.86 17.08 -4.72
CA CYS A 97 -4.88 16.07 -5.00
C CYS A 97 -5.63 16.37 -6.30
N ALA A 98 -5.99 17.62 -6.55
CA ALA A 98 -6.68 18.03 -7.78
C ALA A 98 -5.80 17.79 -9.01
N ILE A 99 -4.54 18.23 -8.98
CA ILE A 99 -3.58 18.02 -10.07
C ILE A 99 -3.32 16.52 -10.30
N LEU A 100 -3.14 15.75 -9.24
CA LEU A 100 -2.94 14.30 -9.34
C LEU A 100 -4.12 13.62 -10.03
N ALA A 101 -5.34 13.96 -9.63
CA ALA A 101 -6.55 13.38 -10.20
C ALA A 101 -6.70 13.75 -11.68
N GLU A 102 -6.60 15.04 -12.01
CA GLU A 102 -6.93 15.56 -13.34
C GLU A 102 -5.81 15.34 -14.37
N ARG A 103 -4.55 15.48 -13.97
CA ARG A 103 -3.40 15.46 -14.88
C ARG A 103 -2.57 14.18 -14.83
N CYS A 104 -2.90 13.25 -13.94
CA CYS A 104 -2.21 11.98 -13.84
C CYS A 104 -3.20 10.81 -13.87
N VAL A 105 -4.03 10.66 -12.84
CA VAL A 105 -4.87 9.46 -12.66
C VAL A 105 -5.85 9.25 -13.81
N LYS A 106 -6.52 10.30 -14.28
CA LYS A 106 -7.48 10.21 -15.39
C LYS A 106 -6.88 9.72 -16.71
N GLY A 107 -5.59 9.88 -16.91
CA GLY A 107 -4.92 9.51 -18.16
C GLY A 107 -4.02 8.28 -18.05
N ILE A 108 -4.06 7.53 -16.95
CA ILE A 108 -3.27 6.31 -16.79
C ILE A 108 -3.78 5.24 -17.76
N THR A 109 -2.84 4.62 -18.47
CA THR A 109 -3.11 3.46 -19.32
C THR A 109 -2.25 2.27 -18.90
N ALA A 110 -2.78 1.05 -19.08
CA ALA A 110 -2.05 -0.18 -18.77
C ALA A 110 -1.33 -0.72 -20.00
N ASN A 111 -0.09 -1.16 -19.83
CA ASN A 111 0.67 -1.88 -20.84
C ASN A 111 0.27 -3.36 -20.83
N ARG A 112 -0.86 -3.68 -21.43
CA ARG A 112 -1.53 -4.99 -21.32
C ARG A 112 -0.66 -6.17 -21.72
N GLU A 113 0.10 -6.05 -22.80
CA GLU A 113 1.00 -7.12 -23.25
C GLU A 113 2.13 -7.37 -22.24
N ARG A 114 2.72 -6.29 -21.71
CA ARG A 114 3.74 -6.38 -20.68
C ARG A 114 3.21 -7.03 -19.40
N LEU A 115 2.06 -6.59 -18.94
CA LEU A 115 1.39 -7.16 -17.75
C LEU A 115 1.04 -8.63 -17.96
N ARG A 116 0.53 -8.99 -19.14
CA ARG A 116 0.23 -10.38 -19.50
C ARG A 116 1.49 -11.24 -19.45
N SER A 117 2.56 -10.79 -20.07
CA SER A 117 3.85 -11.50 -20.07
C SER A 117 4.39 -11.70 -18.66
N ILE A 118 4.29 -10.69 -17.79
CA ILE A 118 4.71 -10.80 -16.37
C ILE A 118 3.91 -11.87 -15.63
N VAL A 119 2.59 -11.91 -15.81
CA VAL A 119 1.73 -12.91 -15.18
C VAL A 119 2.02 -14.31 -15.74
N GLU A 120 2.08 -14.47 -17.05
CA GLU A 120 2.32 -15.75 -17.72
C GLU A 120 3.69 -16.36 -17.34
N ASN A 121 4.70 -15.53 -17.13
CA ASN A 121 6.03 -15.95 -16.70
C ASN A 121 6.21 -16.04 -15.17
N SER A 122 5.18 -15.68 -14.39
CA SER A 122 5.24 -15.77 -12.93
C SER A 122 5.09 -17.21 -12.46
N ILE A 123 6.03 -17.69 -11.64
CA ILE A 123 5.90 -18.98 -10.96
C ILE A 123 4.69 -18.99 -10.00
N GLY A 124 4.29 -17.83 -9.50
CA GLY A 124 3.16 -17.67 -8.57
C GLY A 124 1.82 -18.17 -9.14
N VAL A 125 1.66 -18.22 -10.47
CA VAL A 125 0.43 -18.74 -11.10
C VAL A 125 0.17 -20.21 -10.78
N VAL A 126 1.19 -20.97 -10.39
CA VAL A 126 1.05 -22.37 -9.99
C VAL A 126 0.10 -22.52 -8.79
N THR A 127 0.00 -21.51 -7.93
CA THR A 127 -0.90 -21.52 -6.78
C THR A 127 -2.37 -21.64 -7.21
N ALA A 128 -2.75 -20.96 -8.30
CA ALA A 128 -4.10 -21.05 -8.86
C ALA A 128 -4.40 -22.43 -9.46
N LEU A 129 -3.39 -23.19 -9.78
CA LEU A 129 -3.50 -24.53 -10.37
C LEU A 129 -3.62 -25.63 -9.30
N ASN A 130 -3.22 -25.36 -8.04
CA ASN A 130 -3.26 -26.34 -6.95
C ASN A 130 -4.59 -27.11 -6.84
N PRO A 131 -5.78 -26.49 -6.91
CA PRO A 131 -7.04 -27.20 -6.81
C PRO A 131 -7.30 -28.20 -7.92
N TYR A 132 -6.60 -28.07 -9.04
CA TYR A 132 -6.83 -28.85 -10.26
C TYR A 132 -5.78 -29.94 -10.49
N ILE A 133 -4.51 -29.66 -10.15
CA ILE A 133 -3.40 -30.61 -10.39
C ILE A 133 -2.83 -31.20 -9.10
N GLY A 134 -3.28 -30.73 -7.95
CA GLY A 134 -2.80 -31.15 -6.62
C GLY A 134 -1.45 -30.53 -6.24
N TYR A 135 -1.22 -30.45 -4.94
CA TYR A 135 -0.04 -29.80 -4.36
C TYR A 135 1.30 -30.38 -4.81
N ALA A 136 1.40 -31.72 -4.90
CA ALA A 136 2.64 -32.39 -5.30
C ALA A 136 3.06 -32.02 -6.73
N ASN A 137 2.14 -32.09 -7.67
CA ASN A 137 2.41 -31.70 -9.06
C ASN A 137 2.72 -30.21 -9.17
N ALA A 138 1.97 -29.37 -8.46
CA ALA A 138 2.20 -27.92 -8.42
C ALA A 138 3.59 -27.58 -7.90
N THR A 139 4.05 -28.26 -6.86
CA THR A 139 5.41 -28.09 -6.31
C THR A 139 6.49 -28.49 -7.31
N GLN A 140 6.34 -29.62 -7.99
CA GLN A 140 7.29 -30.07 -9.01
C GLN A 140 7.36 -29.10 -10.21
N ILE A 141 6.21 -28.62 -10.68
CA ILE A 141 6.13 -27.62 -11.75
C ILE A 141 6.83 -26.31 -11.33
N ALA A 142 6.58 -25.83 -10.12
CA ALA A 142 7.21 -24.61 -9.60
C ALA A 142 8.75 -24.75 -9.52
N GLN A 143 9.24 -25.88 -9.02
CA GLN A 143 10.68 -26.16 -8.91
C GLN A 143 11.33 -26.25 -10.30
N GLU A 144 10.69 -26.94 -11.23
CA GLU A 144 11.20 -27.05 -12.59
C GLU A 144 11.17 -25.70 -13.33
N ALA A 145 10.10 -24.93 -13.20
CA ALA A 145 10.01 -23.59 -13.76
C ALA A 145 11.14 -22.68 -13.24
N LEU A 146 11.42 -22.76 -11.93
CA LEU A 146 12.50 -21.98 -11.30
C LEU A 146 13.88 -22.41 -11.80
N ALA A 147 14.12 -23.71 -11.93
CA ALA A 147 15.42 -24.24 -12.32
C ALA A 147 15.72 -24.06 -13.83
N SER A 148 14.67 -24.19 -14.67
CA SER A 148 14.83 -24.17 -16.13
C SER A 148 14.55 -22.81 -16.77
N GLY A 149 13.91 -21.88 -16.06
CA GLY A 149 13.41 -20.61 -16.61
C GLY A 149 12.21 -20.75 -17.55
N ARG A 150 11.61 -21.95 -17.63
CA ARG A 150 10.44 -22.22 -18.47
C ARG A 150 9.15 -21.73 -17.81
N SER A 151 8.15 -21.43 -18.63
CA SER A 151 6.87 -20.98 -18.10
C SER A 151 6.10 -22.14 -17.44
N VAL A 152 5.38 -21.83 -16.35
CA VAL A 152 4.46 -22.78 -15.70
C VAL A 152 3.42 -23.30 -16.71
N TYR A 153 2.95 -22.44 -17.60
CA TYR A 153 1.98 -22.77 -18.62
C TYR A 153 2.47 -23.91 -19.53
N ASP A 154 3.68 -23.78 -20.08
CA ASP A 154 4.26 -24.79 -20.98
C ASP A 154 4.50 -26.12 -20.28
N LEU A 155 5.01 -26.08 -19.05
CA LEU A 155 5.27 -27.29 -18.25
C LEU A 155 3.99 -28.06 -17.92
N VAL A 156 2.88 -27.37 -17.63
CA VAL A 156 1.59 -28.00 -17.36
C VAL A 156 1.02 -28.70 -18.62
N LEU A 157 1.16 -28.07 -19.78
CA LEU A 157 0.72 -28.65 -21.05
C LEU A 157 1.58 -29.85 -21.45
N GLU A 158 2.89 -29.75 -21.34
CA GLU A 158 3.82 -30.82 -21.68
C GLU A 158 3.58 -32.08 -20.83
N ARG A 159 3.32 -31.88 -19.54
CA ARG A 159 2.97 -32.98 -18.62
C ARG A 159 1.52 -33.47 -18.76
N THR A 160 0.75 -32.88 -19.65
CA THR A 160 -0.67 -33.23 -19.89
C THR A 160 -1.53 -33.19 -18.63
N LEU A 161 -1.18 -32.34 -17.68
CA LEU A 161 -1.90 -32.20 -16.40
C LEU A 161 -3.25 -31.52 -16.57
N LEU A 162 -3.35 -30.61 -17.56
CA LEU A 162 -4.59 -29.89 -17.91
C LEU A 162 -4.64 -29.72 -19.44
N SER A 163 -5.86 -29.67 -19.98
CA SER A 163 -6.04 -29.25 -21.38
C SER A 163 -5.80 -27.76 -21.54
N LYS A 164 -5.41 -27.32 -22.74
CA LYS A 164 -5.15 -25.92 -23.07
C LYS A 164 -6.34 -25.04 -22.74
N GLU A 165 -7.55 -25.44 -23.13
CA GLU A 165 -8.78 -24.69 -22.92
C GLU A 165 -9.07 -24.48 -21.42
N ARG A 166 -8.78 -25.50 -20.61
CA ARG A 166 -8.99 -25.45 -19.16
C ARG A 166 -7.95 -24.56 -18.48
N LEU A 167 -6.69 -24.66 -18.92
CA LEU A 167 -5.59 -23.84 -18.42
C LEU A 167 -5.82 -22.36 -18.76
N ASP A 168 -6.18 -22.04 -20.00
CA ASP A 168 -6.51 -20.68 -20.43
C ASP A 168 -7.65 -20.07 -19.59
N LYS A 169 -8.65 -20.88 -19.26
CA LYS A 169 -9.78 -20.42 -18.42
C LYS A 169 -9.36 -20.13 -16.99
N ILE A 170 -8.54 -20.99 -16.39
CA ILE A 170 -8.08 -20.82 -14.98
C ILE A 170 -7.16 -19.61 -14.85
N LEU A 171 -6.30 -19.38 -15.83
CA LEU A 171 -5.31 -18.29 -15.79
C LEU A 171 -5.84 -16.95 -16.29
N GLN A 172 -7.14 -16.83 -16.56
CA GLN A 172 -7.73 -15.52 -16.86
C GLN A 172 -7.61 -14.57 -15.64
N PRO A 173 -7.19 -13.32 -15.84
CA PRO A 173 -7.07 -12.35 -14.73
C PRO A 173 -8.33 -12.22 -13.88
N ALA A 174 -9.50 -12.31 -14.50
CA ALA A 174 -10.79 -12.26 -13.80
C ALA A 174 -11.03 -13.45 -12.86
N VAL A 175 -10.39 -14.59 -13.13
CA VAL A 175 -10.46 -15.78 -12.28
C VAL A 175 -9.38 -15.77 -11.20
N LEU A 176 -8.19 -15.26 -11.53
CA LEU A 176 -7.07 -15.14 -10.60
C LEU A 176 -7.30 -14.08 -9.52
N THR A 177 -8.07 -13.04 -9.84
CA THR A 177 -8.41 -11.95 -8.93
C THR A 177 -9.93 -11.84 -8.78
N PRO A 178 -10.61 -12.80 -8.12
CA PRO A 178 -12.03 -12.63 -7.85
C PRO A 178 -12.23 -11.35 -7.04
N PRO A 179 -13.26 -10.56 -7.34
CA PRO A 179 -13.58 -9.41 -6.51
C PRO A 179 -13.78 -9.92 -5.08
N LEU A 180 -13.00 -9.39 -4.14
CA LEU A 180 -13.24 -9.64 -2.72
C LEU A 180 -14.72 -9.27 -2.47
N PRO A 181 -15.52 -10.16 -1.86
CA PRO A 181 -16.88 -9.80 -1.50
C PRO A 181 -16.77 -8.54 -0.63
N MET A 182 -17.34 -7.44 -1.14
CA MET A 182 -17.42 -6.21 -0.35
C MET A 182 -18.10 -6.60 0.97
N PRO A 183 -17.51 -6.31 2.13
CA PRO A 183 -18.22 -6.48 3.38
C PRO A 183 -19.52 -5.71 3.23
N GLU A 184 -20.65 -6.37 3.45
CA GLU A 184 -21.96 -5.72 3.39
C GLU A 184 -21.88 -4.44 4.22
N ALA A 185 -22.01 -3.31 3.55
CA ALA A 185 -22.03 -2.02 4.20
C ALA A 185 -23.32 -1.96 5.05
N GLY A 186 -23.17 -2.21 6.35
CA GLY A 186 -24.24 -1.98 7.28
C GLY A 186 -24.77 -3.23 7.96
N ARG A 187 -24.22 -3.52 9.04
CA ARG A 187 -24.85 -3.69 10.37
C ARG A 187 -23.70 -3.77 11.38
N ARG A 188 -23.15 -2.62 11.75
CA ARG A 188 -22.57 -2.52 13.08
C ARG A 188 -23.73 -2.86 14.04
N SER A 189 -23.80 -4.12 14.46
CA SER A 189 -24.47 -4.42 15.71
C SER A 189 -23.69 -3.63 16.77
N VAL A 190 -24.28 -2.56 17.23
CA VAL A 190 -23.86 -1.93 18.48
C VAL A 190 -24.02 -3.05 19.51
N ARG A 191 -22.92 -3.77 19.79
CA ARG A 191 -22.82 -4.51 21.03
C ARG A 191 -22.87 -3.42 22.11
N THR A 192 -24.05 -3.23 22.64
CA THR A 192 -24.24 -2.58 23.92
C THR A 192 -23.30 -3.31 24.89
N ALA A 193 -22.20 -2.64 25.20
CA ALA A 193 -21.35 -3.07 26.30
C ALA A 193 -22.26 -3.06 27.52
N ALA A 194 -22.57 -4.25 28.03
CA ALA A 194 -23.22 -4.37 29.32
C ALA A 194 -22.35 -3.63 30.32
N HIS A 195 -22.90 -2.61 30.94
CA HIS A 195 -22.29 -1.92 32.08
C HIS A 195 -21.90 -3.01 33.07
N PRO A 196 -20.64 -3.03 33.58
CA PRO A 196 -20.30 -3.90 34.69
C PRO A 196 -21.16 -3.44 35.88
N THR A 197 -22.00 -4.34 36.35
CA THR A 197 -22.74 -4.17 37.62
C THR A 197 -21.73 -3.90 38.73
N ALA A 198 -22.04 -2.92 39.57
CA ALA A 198 -21.25 -2.57 40.72
C ALA A 198 -20.97 -3.83 41.58
N PRO A 199 -19.76 -3.93 42.16
CA PRO A 199 -19.42 -5.07 42.99
C PRO A 199 -20.30 -5.12 44.22
N ASP A 200 -20.80 -6.33 44.49
CA ASP A 200 -21.63 -6.66 45.66
C ASP A 200 -20.88 -6.32 46.94
N SER A 201 -21.48 -5.55 47.82
CA SER A 201 -20.89 -5.03 49.07
C SER A 201 -20.62 -6.11 50.16
N ASN A 202 -20.71 -7.38 49.80
CA ASN A 202 -20.59 -8.53 50.74
C ASN A 202 -19.43 -9.49 50.45
N SER A 203 -18.43 -9.06 49.68
CA SER A 203 -17.24 -9.90 49.41
C SER A 203 -16.13 -9.60 50.43
N PRO A 204 -15.47 -10.61 50.98
CA PRO A 204 -14.39 -10.43 51.96
C PRO A 204 -13.16 -9.77 51.33
N PRO A 205 -12.36 -8.97 52.09
CA PRO A 205 -11.22 -8.25 51.56
C PRO A 205 -10.12 -9.22 51.06
N ARG A 206 -9.55 -8.85 49.90
CA ARG A 206 -8.40 -9.59 49.34
C ARG A 206 -7.16 -9.41 50.22
N PRO A 207 -6.33 -10.45 50.37
CA PRO A 207 -5.06 -10.32 51.09
C PRO A 207 -4.10 -9.37 50.32
N SER A 208 -3.36 -8.57 51.09
CA SER A 208 -2.34 -7.65 50.59
C SER A 208 -1.17 -8.40 49.93
N PRO A 209 -0.58 -7.85 48.86
CA PRO A 209 0.62 -8.45 48.27
C PRO A 209 1.83 -8.30 49.22
N PRO A 210 2.79 -9.26 49.16
CA PRO A 210 3.97 -9.22 50.02
C PRO A 210 4.87 -8.03 49.66
N GLU A 211 5.37 -7.37 50.67
CA GLU A 211 6.34 -6.30 50.64
C GLU A 211 7.65 -6.80 50.04
N SER A 212 8.00 -6.32 48.81
CA SER A 212 9.31 -6.58 48.21
C SER A 212 10.36 -5.64 48.84
N ALA A 213 11.30 -6.21 49.54
CA ALA A 213 12.43 -5.55 50.15
C ALA A 213 13.29 -4.83 49.08
N ASN A 214 13.42 -3.52 49.26
CA ASN A 214 14.40 -2.68 48.58
C ASN A 214 15.81 -3.06 49.07
N VAL A 215 16.63 -3.64 48.19
CA VAL A 215 18.08 -3.71 48.40
C VAL A 215 18.74 -2.76 47.41
N PHE A 216 19.05 -1.59 47.91
CA PHE A 216 19.99 -0.66 47.27
C PHE A 216 21.40 -1.07 47.64
N HIS A 217 22.27 -1.36 46.64
CA HIS A 217 23.72 -1.32 46.80
C HIS A 217 24.31 -0.27 45.87
N PRO A 218 25.08 0.69 46.43
CA PRO A 218 25.86 1.65 45.63
C PRO A 218 27.28 1.12 45.45
N THR A 219 27.80 1.16 44.22
CA THR A 219 29.18 1.54 43.88
C THR A 219 29.20 1.99 42.41
#